data_8ddbcd908b6bd75093d4484a966d87d5
#
_entry.id   8ddbcd908b6bd75093d4484a966d87d5
#
_cell.length_a   1.000
_cell.length_b   1.000
_cell.length_c   1.000
_cell.angle_alpha   90.00
_cell.angle_beta   90.00
_cell.angle_gamma   90.00
#
_symmetry.space_group_name_H-M   'P 1'
#
loop_
_entity.id
_entity.type
_entity.pdbx_description
1 polymer ?
#
loop_
_entity_poly.entity_id
_entity_poly.type
_entity_poly.pdbx_seq_one_letter_code
_entity_poly.pdbx_strand_id
1 'polypeptide(L)'
;MFSTDVNGTVVTYEDIDDPYFMSVYPTIKPHTITSSFGPVPLWVLYKTIEHIVKHDVPGDIAECGVWNGGSMLLTALALKHYDTYAGMVKPEDIDKRWDGVPALPTWENAQAKGTNWGYGGTVEMVLAVMRSSGYPEDKFVFVEGMVENTIPGTMAERLSLLRLDTDLYRSTYHELVHLYPTLSSGGILILDDYGYFQGARAATDQYIDENKKIFLSRIDYSIRLAVKP
;
A
#
# COMPACT_ATOMS: atom_id res chain seq x y z
N MET A 1 -7.48 -22.74 -3.41
CA MET A 1 -6.45 -22.09 -4.28
C MET A 1 -5.09 -22.37 -3.65
N PHE A 2 -4.07 -22.71 -4.46
CA PHE A 2 -2.74 -23.02 -3.96
C PHE A 2 -1.75 -22.04 -4.56
N SER A 3 -0.81 -21.54 -3.77
CA SER A 3 0.42 -20.93 -4.25
C SER A 3 1.62 -21.57 -3.53
N THR A 4 2.82 -21.32 -4.02
CA THR A 4 4.04 -21.69 -3.30
C THR A 4 4.67 -20.41 -2.74
N ASP A 5 5.15 -20.48 -1.49
CA ASP A 5 5.99 -19.43 -0.92
C ASP A 5 7.36 -19.39 -1.61
N VAL A 6 8.22 -18.48 -1.19
CA VAL A 6 9.59 -18.30 -1.74
C VAL A 6 10.49 -19.53 -1.55
N ASN A 7 10.11 -20.47 -0.69
CA ASN A 7 10.83 -21.72 -0.41
C ASN A 7 10.20 -22.93 -1.13
N GLY A 8 9.17 -22.71 -1.95
CA GLY A 8 8.44 -23.77 -2.64
C GLY A 8 7.42 -24.52 -1.76
N THR A 9 7.13 -24.03 -0.56
CA THR A 9 6.09 -24.59 0.31
C THR A 9 4.71 -24.30 -0.27
N VAL A 10 3.86 -25.30 -0.36
CA VAL A 10 2.46 -25.13 -0.76
C VAL A 10 1.71 -24.39 0.34
N VAL A 11 1.17 -23.23 0.00
CA VAL A 11 0.32 -22.44 0.88
C VAL A 11 -1.13 -22.64 0.45
N THR A 12 -2.00 -22.99 1.38
CA THR A 12 -3.45 -23.08 1.17
C THR A 12 -4.12 -21.81 1.68
N TYR A 13 -5.22 -21.44 1.06
CA TYR A 13 -6.04 -20.27 1.42
C TYR A 13 -7.49 -20.70 1.64
N GLU A 14 -7.69 -21.89 2.22
CA GLU A 14 -9.01 -22.48 2.43
C GLU A 14 -9.83 -21.72 3.47
N ASP A 15 -9.16 -20.96 4.33
CA ASP A 15 -9.74 -20.04 5.30
C ASP A 15 -10.22 -18.71 4.69
N ILE A 16 -9.87 -18.44 3.41
CA ILE A 16 -10.37 -17.30 2.64
C ILE A 16 -11.57 -17.79 1.82
N ASP A 17 -12.72 -17.94 2.48
CA ASP A 17 -13.93 -18.53 1.93
C ASP A 17 -15.09 -17.52 1.76
N ASP A 18 -14.86 -16.23 2.01
CA ASP A 18 -15.87 -15.18 1.87
C ASP A 18 -16.37 -15.09 0.42
N PRO A 19 -17.69 -15.34 0.17
CA PRO A 19 -18.23 -15.41 -1.18
C PRO A 19 -18.11 -14.08 -1.95
N TYR A 20 -18.24 -12.93 -1.25
CA TYR A 20 -18.14 -11.62 -1.89
C TYR A 20 -16.70 -11.34 -2.30
N PHE A 21 -15.73 -11.49 -1.38
CA PHE A 21 -14.32 -11.33 -1.71
C PHE A 21 -13.92 -12.22 -2.87
N MET A 22 -14.29 -13.50 -2.84
CA MET A 22 -13.97 -14.45 -3.92
C MET A 22 -14.61 -14.07 -5.26
N SER A 23 -15.76 -13.39 -5.26
CA SER A 23 -16.41 -12.92 -6.49
C SER A 23 -15.71 -11.71 -7.12
N VAL A 24 -15.14 -10.81 -6.31
CA VAL A 24 -14.49 -9.58 -6.78
C VAL A 24 -12.98 -9.74 -7.02
N TYR A 25 -12.34 -10.68 -6.31
CA TYR A 25 -10.88 -10.90 -6.41
C TYR A 25 -10.37 -11.09 -7.86
N PRO A 26 -11.02 -11.88 -8.75
CA PRO A 26 -10.58 -12.02 -10.14
C PRO A 26 -10.59 -10.71 -10.93
N THR A 27 -11.48 -9.79 -10.61
CA THR A 27 -11.56 -8.46 -11.24
C THR A 27 -10.45 -7.53 -10.75
N ILE A 28 -10.09 -7.64 -9.47
CA ILE A 28 -9.07 -6.79 -8.84
C ILE A 28 -7.65 -7.24 -9.23
N LYS A 29 -7.43 -8.56 -9.28
CA LYS A 29 -6.12 -9.17 -9.49
C LYS A 29 -5.30 -8.59 -10.65
N PRO A 30 -5.86 -8.28 -11.84
CA PRO A 30 -5.10 -7.70 -12.95
C PRO A 30 -4.57 -6.29 -12.69
N HIS A 31 -5.10 -5.60 -11.68
CA HIS A 31 -4.82 -4.19 -11.39
C HIS A 31 -3.91 -4.00 -10.16
N THR A 32 -3.31 -5.07 -9.65
CA THR A 32 -2.38 -4.99 -8.51
C THR A 32 -1.23 -5.97 -8.65
N ILE A 33 -0.02 -5.52 -8.31
CA ILE A 33 1.17 -6.38 -8.25
C ILE A 33 1.17 -7.26 -6.99
N THR A 34 0.61 -6.75 -5.91
CA THR A 34 0.49 -7.42 -4.60
C THR A 34 -0.15 -8.81 -4.72
N SER A 35 -1.13 -8.96 -5.62
CA SER A 35 -1.79 -10.25 -5.89
C SER A 35 -0.88 -11.32 -6.51
N SER A 36 0.32 -10.97 -6.95
CA SER A 36 1.31 -11.93 -7.45
C SER A 36 1.75 -12.93 -6.37
N PHE A 37 1.55 -12.56 -5.10
CA PHE A 37 1.88 -13.36 -3.91
C PHE A 37 0.66 -14.06 -3.29
N GLY A 38 -0.44 -14.15 -4.02
CA GLY A 38 -1.69 -14.78 -3.58
C GLY A 38 -2.75 -13.78 -3.12
N PRO A 39 -3.88 -14.26 -2.56
CA PRO A 39 -4.99 -13.40 -2.17
C PRO A 39 -4.82 -12.69 -0.81
N VAL A 40 -3.86 -13.12 0.03
CA VAL A 40 -3.71 -12.67 1.42
C VAL A 40 -3.60 -11.15 1.56
N PRO A 41 -2.76 -10.43 0.78
CA PRO A 41 -2.67 -8.98 0.88
C PRO A 41 -4.01 -8.27 0.68
N LEU A 42 -4.73 -8.65 -0.36
CA LEU A 42 -6.04 -8.07 -0.67
C LEU A 42 -7.13 -8.53 0.32
N TRP A 43 -7.03 -9.77 0.82
CA TRP A 43 -7.90 -10.27 1.88
C TRP A 43 -7.77 -9.45 3.16
N VAL A 44 -6.54 -9.16 3.58
CA VAL A 44 -6.26 -8.32 4.75
C VAL A 44 -6.83 -6.92 4.56
N LEU A 45 -6.64 -6.32 3.38
CA LEU A 45 -7.22 -5.02 3.07
C LEU A 45 -8.76 -5.06 3.12
N TYR A 46 -9.39 -6.08 2.54
CA TYR A 46 -10.83 -6.29 2.60
C TYR A 46 -11.34 -6.39 4.05
N LYS A 47 -10.70 -7.22 4.87
CA LYS A 47 -11.07 -7.38 6.29
C LYS A 47 -10.81 -6.11 7.11
N THR A 48 -9.82 -5.31 6.73
CA THR A 48 -9.56 -4.00 7.33
C THR A 48 -10.71 -3.03 7.05
N ILE A 49 -11.21 -3.00 5.82
CA ILE A 49 -12.35 -2.15 5.44
C ILE A 49 -13.62 -2.58 6.19
N GLU A 50 -13.89 -3.89 6.27
CA GLU A 50 -15.00 -4.41 7.06
C GLU A 50 -14.90 -4.00 8.54
N HIS A 51 -13.70 -4.05 9.12
CA HIS A 51 -13.45 -3.63 10.50
C HIS A 51 -13.78 -2.14 10.69
N ILE A 52 -13.28 -1.28 9.81
CA ILE A 52 -13.48 0.17 9.87
C ILE A 52 -14.96 0.51 9.79
N VAL A 53 -15.67 -0.09 8.83
CA VAL A 53 -17.11 0.13 8.65
C VAL A 53 -17.91 -0.39 9.85
N LYS A 54 -17.62 -1.59 10.32
CA LYS A 54 -18.33 -2.24 11.42
C LYS A 54 -18.19 -1.50 12.75
N HIS A 55 -17.06 -0.84 12.96
CA HIS A 55 -16.75 -0.13 14.21
C HIS A 55 -16.87 1.38 14.09
N ASP A 56 -17.44 1.88 12.98
CA ASP A 56 -17.60 3.32 12.72
C ASP A 56 -16.33 4.13 12.96
N VAL A 57 -15.16 3.59 12.54
CA VAL A 57 -13.87 4.28 12.70
C VAL A 57 -13.85 5.52 11.81
N PRO A 58 -13.78 6.73 12.38
CA PRO A 58 -13.94 7.94 11.60
C PRO A 58 -12.69 8.30 10.81
N GLY A 59 -12.89 8.87 9.64
CA GLY A 59 -11.82 9.39 8.78
C GLY A 59 -11.84 8.81 7.38
N ASP A 60 -11.06 9.44 6.51
CA ASP A 60 -10.85 9.01 5.14
C ASP A 60 -9.92 7.79 5.08
N ILE A 61 -9.83 7.20 3.90
CA ILE A 61 -8.85 6.15 3.59
C ILE A 61 -7.77 6.77 2.71
N ALA A 62 -6.50 6.57 3.06
CA ALA A 62 -5.37 7.02 2.27
C ALA A 62 -4.48 5.84 1.87
N GLU A 63 -4.03 5.85 0.63
CA GLU A 63 -3.03 4.94 0.09
C GLU A 63 -1.94 5.75 -0.60
N CYS A 64 -0.69 5.45 -0.25
CA CYS A 64 0.50 5.98 -0.91
C CYS A 64 1.11 4.85 -1.73
N GLY A 65 1.34 5.09 -3.05
CA GLY A 65 1.71 4.03 -3.99
C GLY A 65 0.51 3.26 -4.52
N VAL A 66 -0.03 3.69 -5.66
CA VAL A 66 -1.33 3.17 -6.18
C VAL A 66 -1.16 2.17 -7.31
N TRP A 67 -0.06 2.24 -8.04
CA TRP A 67 0.23 1.46 -9.24
C TRP A 67 -0.94 1.48 -10.25
N ASN A 68 -1.65 0.35 -10.49
CA ASN A 68 -2.80 0.26 -11.40
C ASN A 68 -4.17 0.33 -10.70
N GLY A 69 -4.22 0.74 -9.43
CA GLY A 69 -5.46 1.01 -8.70
C GLY A 69 -6.22 -0.21 -8.19
N GLY A 70 -5.60 -1.41 -8.11
CA GLY A 70 -6.31 -2.62 -7.70
C GLY A 70 -6.73 -2.62 -6.23
N SER A 71 -5.86 -2.20 -5.33
CA SER A 71 -6.16 -2.02 -3.91
C SER A 71 -7.24 -0.96 -3.70
N MET A 72 -7.15 0.14 -4.45
CA MET A 72 -8.16 1.19 -4.48
C MET A 72 -9.52 0.69 -4.96
N LEU A 73 -9.54 -0.10 -6.05
CA LEU A 73 -10.78 -0.68 -6.58
C LEU A 73 -11.45 -1.57 -5.52
N LEU A 74 -10.67 -2.31 -4.74
CA LEU A 74 -11.19 -3.09 -3.61
C LEU A 74 -11.73 -2.18 -2.52
N THR A 75 -11.06 -1.09 -2.26
CA THR A 75 -11.40 -0.19 -1.18
C THR A 75 -12.59 0.71 -1.51
N ALA A 76 -12.71 1.20 -2.72
CA ALA A 76 -13.75 2.04 -3.36
C ALA A 76 -14.57 2.98 -2.43
N LEU A 77 -14.03 3.35 -1.31
CA LEU A 77 -14.56 4.26 -0.31
C LEU A 77 -13.67 5.50 -0.29
N ALA A 78 -14.17 6.68 -0.02
CA ALA A 78 -13.51 7.99 0.00
C ALA A 78 -11.98 7.95 0.19
N LEU A 79 -11.24 7.75 -0.91
CA LEU A 79 -9.79 7.56 -0.90
C LEU A 79 -9.06 8.84 -1.24
N LYS A 80 -8.02 9.18 -0.46
CA LYS A 80 -6.94 10.08 -0.90
C LYS A 80 -5.75 9.23 -1.32
N HIS A 81 -5.28 9.45 -2.56
CA HIS A 81 -4.22 8.67 -3.15
C HIS A 81 -3.01 9.54 -3.42
N TYR A 82 -1.85 9.04 -3.03
CA TYR A 82 -0.57 9.68 -3.21
C TYR A 82 0.32 8.79 -4.07
N ASP A 83 0.61 9.22 -5.31
CA ASP A 83 1.50 8.51 -6.22
C ASP A 83 2.15 9.51 -7.19
N THR A 84 3.33 9.20 -7.69
CA THR A 84 4.00 10.00 -8.72
C THR A 84 3.35 9.83 -10.09
N TYR A 85 2.69 8.69 -10.32
CA TYR A 85 2.20 8.22 -11.62
C TYR A 85 3.28 8.23 -12.72
N ALA A 86 4.53 8.29 -12.29
CA ALA A 86 5.72 8.30 -13.15
C ALA A 86 6.68 7.12 -12.84
N GLY A 87 6.30 6.26 -11.92
CA GLY A 87 7.11 5.17 -11.40
C GLY A 87 8.01 5.61 -10.25
N MET A 88 8.94 4.74 -9.84
CA MET A 88 9.75 4.96 -8.64
C MET A 88 10.79 6.06 -8.83
N VAL A 89 10.98 6.85 -7.80
CA VAL A 89 12.10 7.80 -7.70
C VAL A 89 13.44 7.04 -7.57
N LYS A 90 14.56 7.75 -7.72
CA LYS A 90 15.89 7.14 -7.59
C LYS A 90 16.09 6.61 -6.17
N PRO A 91 16.33 5.30 -5.99
CA PRO A 91 16.62 4.72 -4.68
C PRO A 91 17.93 5.21 -4.09
N GLU A 92 18.01 5.21 -2.76
CA GLU A 92 19.21 5.52 -1.97
C GLU A 92 19.97 4.23 -1.56
N ASP A 93 21.14 4.34 -0.96
CA ASP A 93 21.99 3.18 -0.58
C ASP A 93 21.33 2.28 0.48
N ILE A 94 20.39 2.82 1.27
CA ILE A 94 19.61 2.07 2.26
C ILE A 94 18.51 1.23 1.62
N ASP A 95 18.08 1.56 0.40
CA ASP A 95 16.99 0.89 -0.29
C ASP A 95 17.50 -0.40 -0.95
N LYS A 96 17.38 -1.48 -0.21
CA LYS A 96 17.77 -2.84 -0.61
C LYS A 96 16.60 -3.78 -0.43
N ARG A 97 16.56 -4.82 -1.26
CA ARG A 97 15.66 -5.94 -1.03
C ARG A 97 16.01 -6.67 0.28
N TRP A 98 15.12 -7.55 0.71
CA TRP A 98 15.30 -8.39 1.90
C TRP A 98 16.60 -9.22 1.88
N ASP A 99 17.08 -9.62 0.69
CA ASP A 99 18.31 -10.40 0.47
C ASP A 99 19.58 -9.52 0.38
N GLY A 100 19.47 -8.21 0.61
CA GLY A 100 20.54 -7.23 0.59
C GLY A 100 20.91 -6.71 -0.81
N VAL A 101 20.20 -7.14 -1.87
CA VAL A 101 20.41 -6.63 -3.22
C VAL A 101 19.96 -5.17 -3.31
N PRO A 102 20.84 -4.23 -3.73
CA PRO A 102 20.49 -2.82 -3.88
C PRO A 102 19.35 -2.62 -4.90
N ALA A 103 18.43 -1.70 -4.60
CA ALA A 103 17.36 -1.31 -5.52
C ALA A 103 17.86 -0.45 -6.70
N LEU A 104 18.92 0.34 -6.48
CA LEU A 104 19.46 1.28 -7.46
C LEU A 104 19.81 0.66 -8.82
N PRO A 105 20.50 -0.50 -8.93
CA PRO A 105 20.80 -1.10 -10.24
C PRO A 105 19.55 -1.50 -11.04
N THR A 106 18.49 -1.89 -10.37
CA THR A 106 17.19 -2.19 -11.03
C THR A 106 16.57 -0.93 -11.61
N TRP A 107 16.59 0.16 -10.85
CA TRP A 107 16.12 1.46 -11.30
C TRP A 107 16.93 1.99 -12.48
N GLU A 108 18.28 1.97 -12.39
CA GLU A 108 19.18 2.41 -13.47
C GLU A 108 18.99 1.61 -14.76
N ASN A 109 18.79 0.29 -14.67
CA ASN A 109 18.50 -0.55 -15.82
C ASN A 109 17.14 -0.21 -16.49
N ALA A 110 16.11 0.11 -15.70
CA ALA A 110 14.84 0.57 -16.24
C ALA A 110 14.99 1.92 -16.96
N GLN A 111 15.69 2.89 -16.36
CA GLN A 111 15.99 4.18 -16.98
C GLN A 111 16.76 4.04 -18.29
N ALA A 112 17.79 3.17 -18.33
CA ALA A 112 18.58 2.91 -19.52
C ALA A 112 17.76 2.29 -20.67
N LYS A 113 16.64 1.63 -20.37
CA LYS A 113 15.68 1.09 -21.35
C LYS A 113 14.60 2.08 -21.75
N GLY A 114 14.64 3.32 -21.25
CA GLY A 114 13.61 4.32 -21.51
C GLY A 114 12.27 4.04 -20.82
N THR A 115 12.28 3.23 -19.75
CA THR A 115 11.13 2.94 -18.90
C THR A 115 11.41 3.41 -17.47
N ASN A 116 10.39 3.42 -16.62
CA ASN A 116 10.60 3.67 -15.20
C ASN A 116 10.18 2.43 -14.39
N TRP A 117 10.95 2.10 -13.36
CA TRP A 117 10.65 0.99 -12.48
C TRP A 117 9.40 1.31 -11.64
N GLY A 118 8.51 0.32 -11.46
CA GLY A 118 7.26 0.51 -10.73
C GLY A 118 6.20 1.36 -11.46
N TYR A 119 6.42 1.74 -12.75
CA TYR A 119 5.38 2.44 -13.50
C TYR A 119 4.18 1.51 -13.73
N GLY A 120 3.04 1.87 -13.13
CA GLY A 120 1.78 1.14 -13.29
C GLY A 120 0.90 1.76 -14.38
N GLY A 121 0.52 3.02 -14.21
CA GLY A 121 -0.36 3.72 -15.14
C GLY A 121 -0.45 5.21 -14.82
N THR A 122 -1.13 5.94 -15.70
CA THR A 122 -1.46 7.35 -15.47
C THR A 122 -2.66 7.48 -14.54
N VAL A 123 -2.86 8.68 -13.99
CA VAL A 123 -4.08 9.01 -13.21
C VAL A 123 -5.35 8.64 -13.97
N GLU A 124 -5.40 8.88 -15.30
CA GLU A 124 -6.57 8.56 -16.12
C GLU A 124 -6.82 7.05 -16.21
N MET A 125 -5.76 6.23 -16.29
CA MET A 125 -5.88 4.76 -16.29
C MET A 125 -6.42 4.27 -14.96
N VAL A 126 -5.87 4.75 -13.85
CA VAL A 126 -6.35 4.41 -12.49
C VAL A 126 -7.79 4.87 -12.30
N LEU A 127 -8.13 6.09 -12.73
CA LEU A 127 -9.50 6.60 -12.67
C LEU A 127 -10.48 5.75 -13.48
N ALA A 128 -10.07 5.25 -14.66
CA ALA A 128 -10.90 4.33 -15.45
C ALA A 128 -11.17 3.02 -14.69
N VAL A 129 -10.18 2.48 -13.99
CA VAL A 129 -10.35 1.31 -13.11
C VAL A 129 -11.32 1.64 -11.99
N MET A 130 -11.16 2.79 -11.33
CA MET A 130 -12.02 3.20 -10.22
C MET A 130 -13.49 3.40 -10.64
N ARG A 131 -13.73 3.98 -11.83
CA ARG A 131 -15.07 4.13 -12.40
C ARG A 131 -15.80 2.80 -12.56
N SER A 132 -15.08 1.72 -12.78
CA SER A 132 -15.69 0.38 -12.89
C SER A 132 -16.32 -0.11 -11.59
N SER A 133 -15.95 0.46 -10.44
CA SER A 133 -16.56 0.15 -9.14
C SER A 133 -18.00 0.68 -8.98
N GLY A 134 -18.39 1.66 -9.78
CA GLY A 134 -19.66 2.39 -9.62
C GLY A 134 -19.70 3.33 -8.41
N TYR A 135 -18.60 3.50 -7.69
CA TYR A 135 -18.51 4.42 -6.55
C TYR A 135 -18.44 5.87 -7.05
N PRO A 136 -19.05 6.84 -6.33
CA PRO A 136 -19.08 8.25 -6.78
C PRO A 136 -17.70 8.82 -7.00
N GLU A 137 -17.45 9.35 -8.21
CA GLU A 137 -16.14 9.86 -8.64
C GLU A 137 -15.67 11.06 -7.80
N ASP A 138 -16.60 11.87 -7.29
CA ASP A 138 -16.34 13.04 -6.44
C ASP A 138 -15.80 12.67 -5.04
N LYS A 139 -15.78 11.38 -4.71
CA LYS A 139 -15.20 10.83 -3.47
C LYS A 139 -13.73 10.43 -3.62
N PHE A 140 -13.21 10.40 -4.84
CA PHE A 140 -11.80 10.11 -5.08
C PHE A 140 -10.98 11.39 -5.17
N VAL A 141 -9.89 11.44 -4.43
CA VAL A 141 -8.91 12.52 -4.49
C VAL A 141 -7.59 11.93 -4.92
N PHE A 142 -7.15 12.27 -6.13
CA PHE A 142 -5.86 11.87 -6.66
C PHE A 142 -4.84 12.99 -6.42
N VAL A 143 -3.72 12.66 -5.81
CA VAL A 143 -2.62 13.58 -5.55
C VAL A 143 -1.41 13.12 -6.34
N GLU A 144 -1.15 13.78 -7.46
CA GLU A 144 0.00 13.48 -8.31
C GLU A 144 1.26 14.16 -7.79
N GLY A 145 2.33 13.38 -7.63
CA GLY A 145 3.64 13.87 -7.23
C GLY A 145 4.28 13.04 -6.13
N MET A 146 5.56 13.31 -5.89
CA MET A 146 6.30 12.69 -4.78
C MET A 146 5.64 13.05 -3.44
N VAL A 147 5.47 12.06 -2.57
CA VAL A 147 4.85 12.26 -1.24
C VAL A 147 5.57 13.33 -0.43
N GLU A 148 6.89 13.44 -0.55
CA GLU A 148 7.70 14.45 0.13
C GLU A 148 7.41 15.88 -0.31
N ASN A 149 6.82 16.06 -1.50
CA ASN A 149 6.48 17.37 -2.06
C ASN A 149 5.00 17.72 -1.89
N THR A 150 4.13 16.71 -1.78
CA THR A 150 2.68 16.88 -1.72
C THR A 150 2.14 16.84 -0.29
N ILE A 151 2.72 16.04 0.57
CA ILE A 151 2.42 16.00 2.00
C ILE A 151 3.31 17.01 2.75
N PRO A 152 2.80 17.79 3.70
CA PRO A 152 1.45 17.71 4.30
C PRO A 152 0.36 18.53 3.59
N GLY A 153 0.66 19.23 2.51
CA GLY A 153 -0.26 20.20 1.89
C GLY A 153 -1.59 19.62 1.40
N THR A 154 -1.65 18.33 1.12
CA THR A 154 -2.81 17.65 0.52
C THR A 154 -3.41 16.55 1.41
N MET A 155 -2.90 16.36 2.64
CA MET A 155 -3.35 15.27 3.51
C MET A 155 -4.75 15.48 4.05
N ALA A 156 -5.44 14.37 4.35
CA ALA A 156 -6.71 14.39 5.06
C ALA A 156 -6.52 14.84 6.51
N GLU A 157 -7.54 15.50 7.07
CA GLU A 157 -7.54 15.90 8.47
C GLU A 157 -7.55 14.68 9.41
N ARG A 158 -8.22 13.60 8.99
CA ARG A 158 -8.37 12.37 9.75
C ARG A 158 -8.42 11.18 8.83
N LEU A 159 -7.73 10.10 9.23
CA LEU A 159 -7.73 8.82 8.51
C LEU A 159 -8.32 7.70 9.36
N SER A 160 -9.04 6.78 8.71
CA SER A 160 -9.47 5.49 9.27
C SER A 160 -8.56 4.34 8.82
N LEU A 161 -7.99 4.45 7.60
CA LEU A 161 -7.01 3.54 7.05
C LEU A 161 -5.86 4.32 6.43
N LEU A 162 -4.65 3.87 6.68
CA LEU A 162 -3.42 4.33 6.04
C LEU A 162 -2.67 3.12 5.48
N ARG A 163 -2.55 3.01 4.15
CA ARG A 163 -1.72 2.01 3.46
C ARG A 163 -0.52 2.67 2.82
N LEU A 164 0.68 2.22 3.19
CA LEU A 164 1.95 2.69 2.66
C LEU A 164 2.56 1.60 1.78
N ASP A 165 2.81 1.93 0.50
CA ASP A 165 3.25 1.03 -0.57
C ASP A 165 4.17 1.81 -1.54
N THR A 166 5.15 2.51 -0.97
CA THR A 166 6.10 3.38 -1.71
C THR A 166 7.53 2.86 -1.67
N ASP A 167 7.76 1.65 -1.11
CA ASP A 167 8.98 0.85 -1.15
C ASP A 167 10.20 1.43 -0.43
N LEU A 168 10.42 2.75 -0.45
CA LEU A 168 11.68 3.38 -0.13
C LEU A 168 11.71 3.99 1.28
N TYR A 169 12.91 4.12 1.85
CA TYR A 169 13.10 4.69 3.18
C TYR A 169 12.52 6.10 3.31
N ARG A 170 12.83 6.96 2.34
CA ARG A 170 12.52 8.40 2.44
C ARG A 170 11.03 8.66 2.38
N SER A 171 10.32 8.05 1.43
CA SER A 171 8.87 8.16 1.29
C SER A 171 8.16 7.57 2.51
N THR A 172 8.49 6.34 2.89
CA THR A 172 7.87 5.67 4.05
C THR A 172 8.05 6.45 5.35
N TYR A 173 9.25 6.99 5.61
CA TYR A 173 9.48 7.79 6.82
C TYR A 173 8.67 9.09 6.80
N HIS A 174 8.65 9.79 5.65
CA HIS A 174 7.89 11.03 5.48
C HIS A 174 6.38 10.80 5.71
N GLU A 175 5.83 9.75 5.13
CA GLU A 175 4.43 9.35 5.28
C GLU A 175 4.08 9.04 6.74
N LEU A 176 4.91 8.25 7.43
CA LEU A 176 4.70 7.94 8.83
C LEU A 176 4.71 9.18 9.72
N VAL A 177 5.65 10.11 9.48
CA VAL A 177 5.76 11.35 10.27
C VAL A 177 4.52 12.22 10.11
N HIS A 178 3.97 12.32 8.91
CA HIS A 178 2.88 13.25 8.62
C HIS A 178 1.50 12.61 8.67
N LEU A 179 1.33 11.39 8.14
CA LEU A 179 0.01 10.76 8.01
C LEU A 179 -0.38 9.89 9.21
N TYR A 180 0.57 9.16 9.83
CA TYR A 180 0.22 8.33 10.99
C TYR A 180 -0.40 9.13 12.16
N PRO A 181 0.02 10.36 12.47
CA PRO A 181 -0.65 11.16 13.51
C PRO A 181 -2.13 11.42 13.24
N THR A 182 -2.55 11.54 11.97
CA THR A 182 -3.95 11.78 11.59
C THR A 182 -4.83 10.52 11.62
N LEU A 183 -4.21 9.33 11.72
CA LEU A 183 -4.95 8.07 11.84
C LEU A 183 -5.75 8.07 13.14
N SER A 184 -7.04 7.71 13.07
CA SER A 184 -7.94 7.65 14.22
C SER A 184 -7.57 6.53 15.18
N SER A 185 -7.93 6.65 16.46
CA SER A 185 -7.95 5.51 17.39
C SER A 185 -8.84 4.40 16.81
N GLY A 186 -8.38 3.16 16.82
CA GLY A 186 -9.03 2.03 16.13
C GLY A 186 -8.76 1.98 14.62
N GLY A 187 -8.16 3.02 14.04
CA GLY A 187 -7.75 3.05 12.63
C GLY A 187 -6.59 2.09 12.35
N ILE A 188 -6.46 1.69 11.09
CA ILE A 188 -5.52 0.65 10.69
C ILE A 188 -4.37 1.25 9.86
N LEU A 189 -3.15 0.92 10.23
CA LEU A 189 -1.95 1.11 9.41
C LEU A 189 -1.62 -0.22 8.71
N ILE A 190 -1.40 -0.18 7.40
CA ILE A 190 -0.84 -1.26 6.59
C ILE A 190 0.47 -0.78 5.98
N LEU A 191 1.55 -1.53 6.21
CA LEU A 191 2.86 -1.33 5.61
C LEU A 191 3.09 -2.50 4.64
N ASP A 192 3.06 -2.24 3.32
CA ASP A 192 3.16 -3.29 2.31
C ASP A 192 4.58 -3.86 2.24
N ASP A 193 5.59 -3.02 2.40
CA ASP A 193 6.97 -3.29 2.03
C ASP A 193 7.92 -3.62 3.17
N TYR A 194 7.47 -3.60 4.41
CA TYR A 194 8.32 -3.74 5.60
C TYR A 194 9.22 -4.99 5.56
N GLY A 195 8.70 -6.11 5.07
CA GLY A 195 9.45 -7.36 4.98
C GLY A 195 10.29 -7.48 3.71
N TYR A 196 9.94 -6.73 2.67
CA TYR A 196 10.56 -6.85 1.35
C TYR A 196 11.70 -5.85 1.13
N PHE A 197 11.50 -4.57 1.47
CA PHE A 197 12.51 -3.53 1.32
C PHE A 197 13.13 -3.12 2.68
N GLN A 198 14.45 -3.15 2.74
CA GLN A 198 15.19 -2.76 3.95
C GLN A 198 15.01 -1.27 4.28
N GLY A 199 14.86 -0.42 3.24
CA GLY A 199 14.60 1.00 3.39
C GLY A 199 13.27 1.27 4.10
N ALA A 200 12.17 0.68 3.64
CA ALA A 200 10.86 0.79 4.27
C ALA A 200 10.86 0.25 5.71
N ARG A 201 11.56 -0.87 5.95
CA ARG A 201 11.75 -1.40 7.31
C ARG A 201 12.49 -0.42 8.21
N ALA A 202 13.64 0.09 7.76
CA ALA A 202 14.47 1.00 8.56
C ALA A 202 13.71 2.29 8.89
N ALA A 203 12.95 2.84 7.95
CA ALA A 203 12.08 4.00 8.15
C ALA A 203 11.02 3.74 9.22
N THR A 204 10.38 2.58 9.14
CA THR A 204 9.34 2.18 10.09
C THR A 204 9.91 1.95 11.49
N ASP A 205 11.02 1.22 11.60
CA ASP A 205 11.66 0.91 12.88
C ASP A 205 12.14 2.21 13.54
N GLN A 206 12.74 3.12 12.77
CA GLN A 206 13.13 4.44 13.28
C GLN A 206 11.93 5.22 13.80
N TYR A 207 10.83 5.30 13.04
CA TYR A 207 9.63 6.01 13.48
C TYR A 207 9.04 5.41 14.77
N ILE A 208 9.04 4.08 14.90
CA ILE A 208 8.56 3.37 16.10
C ILE A 208 9.47 3.67 17.29
N ASP A 209 10.80 3.65 17.13
CA ASP A 209 11.76 3.93 18.19
C ASP A 209 11.62 5.35 18.73
N GLU A 210 11.38 6.31 17.85
CA GLU A 210 11.15 7.70 18.20
C GLU A 210 9.81 7.94 18.92
N ASN A 211 8.75 7.22 18.52
CA ASN A 211 7.38 7.46 18.99
C ASN A 211 6.83 6.40 19.96
N LYS A 212 7.43 5.20 20.06
CA LYS A 212 7.17 4.11 21.03
C LYS A 212 5.71 3.66 21.21
N LYS A 213 4.87 3.71 20.15
CA LYS A 213 3.42 3.51 20.28
C LYS A 213 2.80 2.53 19.28
N ILE A 214 3.59 1.88 18.42
CA ILE A 214 3.05 1.01 17.38
C ILE A 214 3.44 -0.43 17.68
N PHE A 215 2.45 -1.30 17.75
CA PHE A 215 2.64 -2.76 17.75
C PHE A 215 2.35 -3.30 16.36
N LEU A 216 3.39 -3.79 15.67
CA LEU A 216 3.26 -4.35 14.34
C LEU A 216 2.99 -5.85 14.39
N SER A 217 1.89 -6.27 13.77
CA SER A 217 1.59 -7.68 13.49
C SER A 217 2.12 -8.06 12.11
N ARG A 218 2.79 -9.21 12.02
CA ARG A 218 3.22 -9.78 10.74
C ARG A 218 2.04 -10.49 10.08
N ILE A 219 1.72 -10.09 8.85
CA ILE A 219 0.67 -10.71 8.03
C ILE A 219 1.26 -11.80 7.15
N ASP A 220 2.26 -11.42 6.36
CA ASP A 220 2.99 -12.35 5.50
C ASP A 220 4.51 -12.03 5.51
N TYR A 221 5.24 -12.42 4.46
CA TYR A 221 6.68 -12.15 4.37
C TYR A 221 6.99 -10.66 4.21
N SER A 222 6.11 -9.85 3.61
CA SER A 222 6.27 -8.41 3.39
C SER A 222 5.43 -7.56 4.33
N ILE A 223 4.13 -7.80 4.40
CA ILE A 223 3.13 -6.91 5.00
C ILE A 223 3.18 -6.92 6.53
N ARG A 224 3.04 -5.72 7.10
CA ARG A 224 2.76 -5.50 8.53
C ARG A 224 1.48 -4.71 8.69
N LEU A 225 0.78 -4.98 9.78
CA LEU A 225 -0.45 -4.29 10.15
C LEU A 225 -0.38 -3.83 11.60
N ALA A 226 -0.92 -2.66 11.88
CA ALA A 226 -1.14 -2.17 13.24
C ALA A 226 -2.51 -1.53 13.37
N VAL A 227 -3.12 -1.69 14.55
CA VAL A 227 -4.27 -0.90 14.99
C VAL A 227 -3.76 0.24 15.84
N LYS A 228 -4.16 1.47 15.53
CA LYS A 228 -3.80 2.63 16.34
C LYS A 228 -4.58 2.60 17.67
N PRO A 229 -3.90 2.68 18.81
CA PRO A 229 -4.56 2.65 20.12
C PRO A 229 -5.46 3.86 20.38
#